data_34c503f467f7939871cce6acf55accb8
#
_entry.id   34c503f467f7939871cce6acf55accb8
#
_cell.length_a   1.000
_cell.length_b   1.000
_cell.length_c   1.000
_cell.angle_alpha   90.00
_cell.angle_beta   90.00
_cell.angle_gamma   90.00
#
_symmetry.space_group_name_H-M   'P 1'
#
loop_
_entity.id
_entity.type
_entity.pdbx_description
1 polymer ?
#
loop_
_entity_poly.entity_id
_entity_poly.type
_entity_poly.pdbx_seq_one_letter_code
_entity_poly.pdbx_strand_id
1 'polypeptide(L)'
;MDIDFADLLMEVVSRRASDLHLSSGAKPTVRVRGRLTPMDGFPELSSTDTREIVYSILTGDQRQRLETNWQLDFAYSIPGHARFRVNAYYQRGAIGAAFRLIPFALTSIDDLGLPATVHEFTRKPRGFVLVTGPTGSGKSTTLAAMIDEINRTREEHIMTIEDPIEFLHGHKKCLVNQRELGSDAQSFSEALKAALRQDPDVILVGEMRDLETISTALTAAETGHLVFATLHTQDTAQTIDRVIDVFPSHQQGQVRVQLSVALQGIMTQQLLPTADGSGRVVATEILVPNPAVRNLIREGKTHQIYSVLQTSSAVGMQTMDASLATLVRAGKISQKLAESRSSTPEELNRLLGAESLVAA
;
A
#
# COMPACT_ATOMS: atom_id res chain seq x y z
N MET A 1 -31.49 22.82 8.60
CA MET A 1 -30.51 23.32 9.58
C MET A 1 -29.23 23.54 8.82
N ASP A 2 -28.62 24.76 8.84
CA ASP A 2 -27.40 25.05 8.09
C ASP A 2 -26.18 24.47 8.83
N ILE A 3 -25.95 23.15 8.64
CA ILE A 3 -24.65 22.56 8.96
C ILE A 3 -23.81 22.75 7.70
N ASP A 4 -22.84 23.64 7.75
CA ASP A 4 -21.84 23.70 6.70
C ASP A 4 -21.01 22.42 6.75
N PHE A 5 -21.17 21.59 5.74
CA PHE A 5 -20.48 20.30 5.69
C PHE A 5 -18.96 20.46 5.53
N ALA A 6 -18.52 21.55 4.88
CA ALA A 6 -17.08 21.83 4.77
C ALA A 6 -16.50 22.15 6.15
N ASP A 7 -17.19 22.95 6.96
CA ASP A 7 -16.77 23.25 8.34
C ASP A 7 -16.70 21.97 9.20
N LEU A 8 -17.69 21.08 9.05
CA LEU A 8 -17.69 19.78 9.74
C LEU A 8 -16.45 18.95 9.38
N LEU A 9 -16.08 18.86 8.10
CA LEU A 9 -14.89 18.13 7.68
C LEU A 9 -13.59 18.82 8.10
N MET A 10 -13.53 20.14 8.10
CA MET A 10 -12.36 20.88 8.60
C MET A 10 -12.15 20.66 10.10
N GLU A 11 -13.22 20.52 10.87
CA GLU A 11 -13.15 20.16 12.29
C GLU A 11 -12.56 18.74 12.49
N VAL A 12 -12.85 17.78 11.59
CA VAL A 12 -12.24 16.45 11.61
C VAL A 12 -10.71 16.54 11.44
N VAL A 13 -10.27 17.38 10.49
CA VAL A 13 -8.84 17.61 10.24
C VAL A 13 -8.16 18.28 11.43
N SER A 14 -8.78 19.34 11.99
CA SER A 14 -8.24 20.11 13.11
C SER A 14 -8.05 19.25 14.38
N ARG A 15 -8.99 18.35 14.64
CA ARG A 15 -8.94 17.37 15.75
C ARG A 15 -7.97 16.22 15.52
N ARG A 16 -7.37 16.11 14.34
CA ARG A 16 -6.55 14.97 13.91
C ARG A 16 -7.30 13.64 14.07
N ALA A 17 -8.60 13.67 13.74
CA ALA A 17 -9.44 12.47 13.77
C ALA A 17 -9.13 11.59 12.56
N SER A 18 -9.19 10.28 12.74
CA SER A 18 -9.00 9.33 11.66
C SER A 18 -10.27 9.09 10.84
N ASP A 19 -11.43 9.17 11.50
CA ASP A 19 -12.71 8.89 10.85
C ASP A 19 -13.80 9.86 11.40
N LEU A 20 -14.79 10.17 10.53
CA LEU A 20 -16.04 10.80 10.89
C LEU A 20 -17.19 9.84 10.57
N HIS A 21 -18.15 9.73 11.46
CA HIS A 21 -19.36 8.95 11.28
C HIS A 21 -20.59 9.86 11.34
N LEU A 22 -21.42 9.79 10.31
CA LEU A 22 -22.72 10.43 10.24
C LEU A 22 -23.82 9.36 10.32
N SER A 23 -24.66 9.44 11.31
CA SER A 23 -25.75 8.51 11.55
C SER A 23 -26.99 9.25 12.04
N SER A 24 -28.16 8.87 11.51
CA SER A 24 -29.44 9.45 11.98
C SER A 24 -29.69 9.10 13.45
N GLY A 25 -30.13 10.09 14.24
CA GLY A 25 -30.36 9.97 15.67
C GLY A 25 -29.10 10.09 16.54
N ALA A 26 -27.99 10.57 15.96
CA ALA A 26 -26.74 10.81 16.68
C ALA A 26 -26.08 12.13 16.25
N LYS A 27 -25.28 12.71 17.12
CA LYS A 27 -24.38 13.80 16.72
C LYS A 27 -23.31 13.27 15.76
N PRO A 28 -22.79 14.10 14.84
CA PRO A 28 -21.55 13.76 14.12
C PRO A 28 -20.50 13.26 15.11
N THR A 29 -19.92 12.09 14.83
CA THR A 29 -19.04 11.41 15.77
C THR A 29 -17.69 11.13 15.10
N VAL A 30 -16.61 11.56 15.71
CA VAL A 30 -15.25 11.38 15.21
C VAL A 30 -14.50 10.30 15.97
N ARG A 31 -13.54 9.67 15.30
CA ARG A 31 -12.59 8.76 15.93
C ARG A 31 -11.26 9.47 16.15
N VAL A 32 -10.93 9.72 17.40
CA VAL A 32 -9.66 10.34 17.81
C VAL A 32 -8.87 9.34 18.65
N ARG A 33 -7.65 9.02 18.26
CA ARG A 33 -6.79 8.03 18.95
C ARG A 33 -7.50 6.71 19.24
N GLY A 34 -8.29 6.23 18.28
CA GLY A 34 -9.04 4.97 18.36
C GLY A 34 -10.39 5.04 19.10
N ARG A 35 -10.71 6.13 19.79
CA ARG A 35 -11.96 6.31 20.56
C ARG A 35 -12.97 7.13 19.77
N LEU A 36 -14.23 6.68 19.77
CA LEU A 36 -15.34 7.45 19.21
C LEU A 36 -15.77 8.55 20.21
N THR A 37 -15.88 9.78 19.69
CA THR A 37 -16.25 10.96 20.47
C THR A 37 -17.27 11.78 19.68
N PRO A 38 -18.48 12.02 20.21
CA PRO A 38 -19.44 12.96 19.60
C PRO A 38 -18.83 14.36 19.48
N MET A 39 -19.19 15.06 18.43
CA MET A 39 -18.72 16.42 18.22
C MET A 39 -19.63 17.41 18.97
N ASP A 40 -19.08 18.08 19.98
CA ASP A 40 -19.75 19.17 20.66
C ASP A 40 -19.88 20.36 19.71
N GLY A 41 -21.01 21.06 19.80
CA GLY A 41 -21.35 22.18 18.91
C GLY A 41 -22.19 21.77 17.70
N PHE A 42 -22.35 20.48 17.43
CA PHE A 42 -23.25 19.98 16.39
C PHE A 42 -24.49 19.31 17.01
N PRO A 43 -25.69 19.47 16.43
CA PRO A 43 -26.90 18.81 16.90
C PRO A 43 -26.91 17.32 16.53
N GLU A 44 -27.87 16.59 17.08
CA GLU A 44 -28.22 15.25 16.58
C GLU A 44 -28.79 15.36 15.16
N LEU A 45 -28.31 14.52 14.26
CA LEU A 45 -28.72 14.51 12.87
C LEU A 45 -30.04 13.75 12.70
N SER A 46 -30.98 14.34 12.03
CA SER A 46 -32.18 13.63 11.57
C SER A 46 -31.85 12.76 10.32
N SER A 47 -32.78 11.90 9.90
CA SER A 47 -32.67 11.16 8.64
C SER A 47 -32.67 12.08 7.40
N THR A 48 -33.28 13.26 7.51
CA THR A 48 -33.26 14.28 6.47
C THR A 48 -31.87 14.94 6.41
N ASP A 49 -31.31 15.32 7.54
CA ASP A 49 -29.97 15.95 7.59
C ASP A 49 -28.89 15.03 7.01
N THR A 50 -28.86 13.75 7.41
CA THR A 50 -27.87 12.79 6.88
C THR A 50 -28.02 12.59 5.38
N ARG A 51 -29.27 12.54 4.87
CA ARG A 51 -29.54 12.44 3.44
C ARG A 51 -29.04 13.66 2.69
N GLU A 52 -29.39 14.87 3.16
CA GLU A 52 -29.00 16.13 2.52
C GLU A 52 -27.48 16.29 2.48
N ILE A 53 -26.79 16.02 3.59
CA ILE A 53 -25.33 16.05 3.65
C ILE A 53 -24.71 15.09 2.65
N VAL A 54 -25.11 13.82 2.65
CA VAL A 54 -24.54 12.81 1.75
C VAL A 54 -24.85 13.14 0.29
N TYR A 55 -26.09 13.57 -0.02
CA TYR A 55 -26.46 13.91 -1.38
C TYR A 55 -25.76 15.17 -1.92
N SER A 56 -25.41 16.11 -1.05
CA SER A 56 -24.69 17.33 -1.47
C SER A 56 -23.31 17.07 -2.04
N ILE A 57 -22.70 15.93 -1.72
CA ILE A 57 -21.34 15.54 -2.14
C ILE A 57 -21.31 14.47 -3.22
N LEU A 58 -22.48 13.94 -3.62
CA LEU A 58 -22.59 12.92 -4.66
C LEU A 58 -22.88 13.53 -6.02
N THR A 59 -22.25 12.98 -7.06
CA THR A 59 -22.68 13.20 -8.43
C THR A 59 -24.01 12.50 -8.71
N GLY A 60 -24.68 12.84 -9.81
CA GLY A 60 -25.94 12.20 -10.21
C GLY A 60 -25.81 10.68 -10.33
N ASP A 61 -24.74 10.19 -10.98
CA ASP A 61 -24.46 8.76 -11.14
C ASP A 61 -24.16 8.07 -9.80
N GLN A 62 -23.40 8.72 -8.94
CA GLN A 62 -23.10 8.20 -7.60
C GLN A 62 -24.36 8.07 -6.76
N ARG A 63 -25.25 9.07 -6.84
CA ARG A 63 -26.54 9.03 -6.15
C ARG A 63 -27.40 7.87 -6.64
N GLN A 64 -27.52 7.67 -7.96
CA GLN A 64 -28.26 6.56 -8.53
C GLN A 64 -27.68 5.20 -8.10
N ARG A 65 -26.36 5.08 -8.06
CA ARG A 65 -25.67 3.86 -7.57
C ARG A 65 -25.96 3.60 -6.09
N LEU A 66 -25.94 4.63 -5.23
CA LEU A 66 -26.28 4.50 -3.82
C LEU A 66 -27.75 4.05 -3.63
N GLU A 67 -28.69 4.64 -4.36
CA GLU A 67 -30.12 4.30 -4.30
C GLU A 67 -30.38 2.86 -4.80
N THR A 68 -29.63 2.39 -5.81
CA THR A 68 -29.76 1.04 -6.37
C THR A 68 -29.11 -0.04 -5.50
N ASN A 69 -27.89 0.22 -5.01
CA ASN A 69 -27.06 -0.79 -4.34
C ASN A 69 -27.11 -0.70 -2.81
N TRP A 70 -27.77 0.36 -2.27
CA TRP A 70 -27.88 0.67 -0.84
C TRP A 70 -26.57 0.96 -0.13
N GLN A 71 -25.48 0.98 -0.87
CA GLN A 71 -24.14 1.36 -0.41
C GLN A 71 -23.31 1.90 -1.56
N LEU A 72 -22.35 2.76 -1.23
CA LEU A 72 -21.43 3.35 -2.20
C LEU A 72 -20.12 3.70 -1.52
N ASP A 73 -19.01 3.22 -2.09
CA ASP A 73 -17.66 3.70 -1.79
C ASP A 73 -17.26 4.75 -2.83
N PHE A 74 -16.70 5.86 -2.35
CA PHE A 74 -16.17 6.94 -3.19
C PHE A 74 -15.17 7.79 -2.43
N ALA A 75 -14.41 8.61 -3.14
CA ALA A 75 -13.53 9.58 -2.54
C ALA A 75 -14.15 10.99 -2.58
N TYR A 76 -13.94 11.77 -1.53
CA TYR A 76 -14.33 13.18 -1.46
C TYR A 76 -13.12 14.04 -1.08
N SER A 77 -12.87 15.11 -1.83
CA SER A 77 -11.73 15.99 -1.60
C SER A 77 -12.18 17.42 -1.31
N ILE A 78 -11.59 18.03 -0.29
CA ILE A 78 -11.60 19.46 -0.08
C ILE A 78 -10.31 20.01 -0.70
N PRO A 79 -10.36 20.72 -1.83
CA PRO A 79 -9.17 21.17 -2.53
C PRO A 79 -8.18 21.90 -1.60
N GLY A 80 -6.93 21.46 -1.57
CA GLY A 80 -5.87 22.04 -0.75
C GLY A 80 -5.90 21.71 0.74
N HIS A 81 -6.93 21.02 1.25
CA HIS A 81 -7.12 20.78 2.67
C HIS A 81 -7.18 19.32 3.08
N ALA A 82 -8.06 18.51 2.46
CA ALA A 82 -8.25 17.13 2.89
C ALA A 82 -8.83 16.25 1.79
N ARG A 83 -8.56 14.95 1.86
CA ARG A 83 -9.24 13.92 1.09
C ARG A 83 -9.78 12.86 2.03
N PHE A 84 -10.98 12.38 1.74
CA PHE A 84 -11.66 11.36 2.52
C PHE A 84 -12.05 10.19 1.62
N ARG A 85 -11.82 8.98 2.08
CA ARG A 85 -12.52 7.80 1.60
C ARG A 85 -13.87 7.74 2.31
N VAL A 86 -14.94 7.67 1.55
CA VAL A 86 -16.31 7.71 2.05
C VAL A 86 -17.01 6.41 1.73
N ASN A 87 -17.64 5.80 2.72
CA ASN A 87 -18.63 4.75 2.51
C ASN A 87 -19.99 5.30 2.96
N ALA A 88 -20.91 5.49 2.01
CA ALA A 88 -22.30 5.83 2.27
C ALA A 88 -23.15 4.55 2.22
N TYR A 89 -24.13 4.42 3.11
CA TYR A 89 -24.94 3.21 3.23
C TYR A 89 -26.35 3.50 3.78
N TYR A 90 -27.30 2.61 3.48
CA TYR A 90 -28.62 2.64 4.11
C TYR A 90 -28.63 1.83 5.41
N GLN A 91 -29.26 2.40 6.44
CA GLN A 91 -29.49 1.77 7.73
C GLN A 91 -30.88 2.14 8.25
N ARG A 92 -31.77 1.17 8.51
CA ARG A 92 -33.12 1.40 9.04
C ARG A 92 -33.91 2.47 8.28
N GLY A 93 -33.78 2.50 6.96
CA GLY A 93 -34.44 3.46 6.08
C GLY A 93 -33.80 4.86 6.03
N ALA A 94 -32.76 5.12 6.79
CA ALA A 94 -31.98 6.36 6.74
C ALA A 94 -30.63 6.13 6.06
N ILE A 95 -30.01 7.20 5.54
CA ILE A 95 -28.64 7.18 5.00
C ILE A 95 -27.67 7.49 6.13
N GLY A 96 -26.61 6.70 6.26
CA GLY A 96 -25.45 6.97 7.07
C GLY A 96 -24.18 7.05 6.20
N ALA A 97 -23.11 7.62 6.74
CA ALA A 97 -21.82 7.66 6.05
C ALA A 97 -20.65 7.61 7.03
N ALA A 98 -19.60 6.91 6.62
CA ALA A 98 -18.30 6.88 7.30
C ALA A 98 -17.25 7.53 6.40
N PHE A 99 -16.56 8.54 6.90
CA PHE A 99 -15.50 9.27 6.22
C PHE A 99 -14.18 8.92 6.89
N ARG A 100 -13.23 8.37 6.15
CA ARG A 100 -11.86 8.15 6.61
C ARG A 100 -10.95 9.20 6.03
N LEU A 101 -10.29 9.95 6.90
CA LEU A 101 -9.30 10.94 6.48
C LEU A 101 -8.09 10.26 5.85
N ILE A 102 -7.74 10.67 4.64
CA ILE A 102 -6.54 10.27 3.93
C ILE A 102 -5.44 11.27 4.26
N PRO A 103 -4.30 10.84 4.84
CA PRO A 103 -3.22 11.74 5.19
C PRO A 103 -2.61 12.41 3.96
N PHE A 104 -2.36 13.73 4.04
CA PHE A 104 -1.59 14.46 3.03
C PHE A 104 -0.07 14.37 3.24
N ALA A 105 0.35 14.13 4.49
CA ALA A 105 1.77 14.08 4.80
C ALA A 105 2.37 12.76 4.34
N LEU A 106 3.27 12.84 3.38
CA LEU A 106 4.09 11.73 2.94
C LEU A 106 5.30 11.62 3.88
N THR A 107 5.54 10.42 4.38
CA THR A 107 6.71 10.09 5.19
C THR A 107 7.82 9.60 4.27
N SER A 108 9.06 10.03 4.49
CA SER A 108 10.19 9.58 3.67
C SER A 108 10.54 8.10 3.92
N ILE A 109 11.30 7.50 2.99
CA ILE A 109 11.82 6.13 3.13
C ILE A 109 12.62 6.00 4.44
N ASP A 110 13.46 6.99 4.75
CA ASP A 110 14.28 7.02 5.95
C ASP A 110 13.45 7.14 7.24
N ASP A 111 12.47 8.05 7.25
CA ASP A 111 11.58 8.24 8.41
C ASP A 111 10.67 7.03 8.68
N LEU A 112 10.40 6.21 7.66
CA LEU A 112 9.70 4.93 7.81
C LEU A 112 10.62 3.84 8.39
N GLY A 113 11.93 4.09 8.46
CA GLY A 113 12.92 3.12 8.91
C GLY A 113 13.12 1.96 7.93
N LEU A 114 12.88 2.21 6.65
CA LEU A 114 13.08 1.21 5.59
C LEU A 114 14.57 1.05 5.26
N PRO A 115 15.03 -0.15 4.88
CA PRO A 115 16.41 -0.39 4.49
C PRO A 115 16.85 0.45 3.28
N ALA A 116 18.13 0.82 3.24
CA ALA A 116 18.72 1.62 2.16
C ALA A 116 18.53 1.03 0.75
N THR A 117 18.36 -0.28 0.64
CA THR A 117 18.05 -0.99 -0.61
C THR A 117 16.77 -0.47 -1.27
N VAL A 118 15.83 0.08 -0.50
CA VAL A 118 14.58 0.64 -1.04
C VAL A 118 14.87 1.86 -1.93
N HIS A 119 15.85 2.69 -1.58
CA HIS A 119 16.31 3.79 -2.43
C HIS A 119 16.89 3.29 -3.78
N GLU A 120 17.54 2.12 -3.78
CA GLU A 120 18.05 1.55 -5.03
C GLU A 120 16.91 1.10 -5.96
N PHE A 121 15.76 0.70 -5.42
CA PHE A 121 14.59 0.37 -6.23
C PHE A 121 14.01 1.62 -6.92
N THR A 122 14.01 2.79 -6.25
CA THR A 122 13.50 4.05 -6.84
C THR A 122 14.42 4.62 -7.92
N ARG A 123 15.70 4.21 -7.92
CA ARG A 123 16.70 4.64 -8.90
C ARG A 123 16.76 3.77 -10.14
N LYS A 124 16.05 2.62 -10.17
CA LYS A 124 16.03 1.75 -11.36
C LYS A 124 15.42 2.50 -12.55
N PRO A 125 16.02 2.38 -13.74
CA PRO A 125 15.46 3.03 -14.94
C PRO A 125 14.21 2.32 -15.45
N ARG A 126 14.09 1.02 -15.22
CA ARG A 126 13.00 0.15 -15.67
C ARG A 126 12.99 -1.16 -14.90
N GLY A 127 11.92 -1.91 -15.01
CA GLY A 127 11.77 -3.25 -14.47
C GLY A 127 10.62 -3.33 -13.47
N PHE A 128 10.54 -4.43 -12.76
CA PHE A 128 9.41 -4.79 -11.91
C PHE A 128 9.83 -4.83 -10.44
N VAL A 129 9.19 -4.04 -9.61
CA VAL A 129 9.40 -3.99 -8.15
C VAL A 129 8.10 -4.32 -7.46
N LEU A 130 8.12 -5.30 -6.57
CA LEU A 130 6.95 -5.77 -5.84
C LEU A 130 7.07 -5.43 -4.36
N VAL A 131 6.03 -4.82 -3.80
CA VAL A 131 5.88 -4.58 -2.37
C VAL A 131 4.73 -5.45 -1.86
N THR A 132 5.03 -6.40 -0.98
CA THR A 132 4.07 -7.43 -0.59
C THR A 132 3.90 -7.51 0.93
N GLY A 133 2.94 -8.29 1.39
CA GLY A 133 2.61 -8.47 2.80
C GLY A 133 1.10 -8.44 3.04
N PRO A 134 0.64 -8.83 4.23
CA PRO A 134 -0.77 -8.86 4.58
C PRO A 134 -1.41 -7.47 4.55
N THR A 135 -2.74 -7.43 4.58
CA THR A 135 -3.48 -6.16 4.73
C THR A 135 -3.05 -5.45 6.01
N GLY A 136 -2.80 -4.14 5.90
CA GLY A 136 -2.34 -3.33 7.04
C GLY A 136 -0.84 -3.42 7.32
N SER A 137 -0.04 -4.08 6.48
CA SER A 137 1.43 -4.15 6.64
C SER A 137 2.17 -2.88 6.23
N GLY A 138 1.48 -1.85 5.71
CA GLY A 138 2.05 -0.56 5.34
C GLY A 138 2.51 -0.46 3.88
N LYS A 139 2.10 -1.38 2.99
CA LYS A 139 2.49 -1.38 1.57
C LYS A 139 2.26 -0.04 0.87
N SER A 140 1.05 0.50 1.00
CA SER A 140 0.69 1.78 0.37
C SER A 140 1.54 2.94 0.90
N THR A 141 1.83 2.96 2.20
CA THR A 141 2.71 3.98 2.81
C THR A 141 4.14 3.89 2.25
N THR A 142 4.66 2.68 2.12
CA THR A 142 5.98 2.44 1.53
C THR A 142 6.04 2.85 0.07
N LEU A 143 5.04 2.44 -0.72
CA LEU A 143 4.96 2.83 -2.13
C LEU A 143 4.80 4.34 -2.29
N ALA A 144 4.00 4.98 -1.44
CA ALA A 144 3.88 6.44 -1.45
C ALA A 144 5.21 7.14 -1.17
N ALA A 145 6.01 6.63 -0.22
CA ALA A 145 7.35 7.13 0.05
C ALA A 145 8.30 6.95 -1.16
N MET A 146 8.24 5.78 -1.81
CA MET A 146 9.05 5.49 -3.01
C MET A 146 8.65 6.39 -4.19
N ILE A 147 7.36 6.55 -4.45
CA ILE A 147 6.84 7.44 -5.50
C ILE A 147 7.21 8.90 -5.19
N ASP A 148 7.12 9.34 -3.93
CA ASP A 148 7.52 10.69 -3.56
C ASP A 148 9.01 10.93 -3.73
N GLU A 149 9.87 9.96 -3.46
CA GLU A 149 11.30 10.06 -3.73
C GLU A 149 11.59 10.22 -5.23
N ILE A 150 10.96 9.40 -6.07
CA ILE A 150 11.06 9.54 -7.53
C ILE A 150 10.59 10.93 -7.96
N ASN A 151 9.42 11.36 -7.49
CA ASN A 151 8.82 12.66 -7.82
C ASN A 151 9.70 13.86 -7.40
N ARG A 152 10.53 13.71 -6.36
CA ARG A 152 11.48 14.75 -5.91
C ARG A 152 12.81 14.73 -6.65
N THR A 153 13.22 13.58 -7.19
CA THR A 153 14.59 13.37 -7.66
C THR A 153 14.71 13.23 -9.17
N ARG A 154 13.64 12.79 -9.86
CA ARG A 154 13.64 12.50 -11.30
C ARG A 154 12.71 13.46 -12.05
N GLU A 155 12.94 13.64 -13.36
CA GLU A 155 12.14 14.48 -14.26
C GLU A 155 11.41 13.56 -15.24
N GLU A 156 10.32 12.91 -14.76
CA GLU A 156 9.65 11.82 -15.44
C GLU A 156 8.13 11.90 -15.26
N HIS A 157 7.40 11.06 -16.01
CA HIS A 157 5.96 10.91 -15.88
C HIS A 157 5.61 9.70 -15.02
N ILE A 158 4.97 9.95 -13.89
CA ILE A 158 4.47 8.92 -12.97
C ILE A 158 2.98 8.74 -13.20
N MET A 159 2.56 7.50 -13.45
CA MET A 159 1.16 7.13 -13.54
C MET A 159 0.81 6.15 -12.41
N THR A 160 -0.24 6.42 -11.65
CA THR A 160 -0.76 5.44 -10.67
C THR A 160 -2.16 4.99 -11.02
N ILE A 161 -2.47 3.73 -10.69
CA ILE A 161 -3.79 3.11 -10.83
C ILE A 161 -4.08 2.45 -9.49
N GLU A 162 -5.09 2.94 -8.76
CA GLU A 162 -5.32 2.61 -7.35
C GLU A 162 -6.80 2.34 -7.06
N ASP A 163 -7.10 1.62 -5.97
CA ASP A 163 -8.47 1.28 -5.55
C ASP A 163 -8.59 1.26 -4.01
N PRO A 164 -8.86 2.43 -3.39
CA PRO A 164 -8.80 3.80 -3.92
C PRO A 164 -7.39 4.40 -3.83
N ILE A 165 -7.22 5.67 -4.25
CA ILE A 165 -6.00 6.45 -3.99
C ILE A 165 -5.88 6.69 -2.48
N GLU A 166 -4.79 6.16 -1.87
CA GLU A 166 -4.52 6.31 -0.43
C GLU A 166 -3.64 7.50 -0.08
N PHE A 167 -2.83 7.99 -1.02
CA PHE A 167 -1.95 9.15 -0.84
C PHE A 167 -1.98 10.03 -2.07
N LEU A 168 -2.10 11.34 -1.87
CA LEU A 168 -2.05 12.29 -2.97
C LEU A 168 -0.62 12.79 -3.21
N HIS A 169 -0.19 12.72 -4.46
CA HIS A 169 1.09 13.23 -4.92
C HIS A 169 0.89 14.50 -5.76
N GLY A 170 1.35 15.64 -5.24
CA GLY A 170 1.46 16.83 -6.09
C GLY A 170 2.60 16.70 -7.10
N HIS A 171 2.51 17.42 -8.20
CA HIS A 171 3.64 17.54 -9.15
C HIS A 171 4.82 18.21 -8.46
N LYS A 172 6.02 17.60 -8.56
CA LYS A 172 7.28 18.17 -8.09
C LYS A 172 8.22 18.29 -9.29
N LYS A 173 9.23 17.42 -9.40
CA LYS A 173 10.02 17.31 -10.62
C LYS A 173 9.33 16.46 -11.68
N CYS A 174 8.57 15.46 -11.24
CA CYS A 174 7.77 14.62 -12.11
C CYS A 174 6.40 15.23 -12.39
N LEU A 175 5.84 14.89 -13.56
CA LEU A 175 4.41 14.94 -13.79
C LEU A 175 3.77 13.69 -13.13
N VAL A 176 2.76 13.87 -12.28
CA VAL A 176 2.10 12.75 -11.60
C VAL A 176 0.62 12.73 -11.96
N ASN A 177 0.17 11.64 -12.53
CA ASN A 177 -1.24 11.38 -12.80
C ASN A 177 -1.69 10.15 -12.01
N GLN A 178 -2.68 10.33 -11.13
CA GLN A 178 -3.25 9.26 -10.31
C GLN A 178 -4.67 8.98 -10.80
N ARG A 179 -4.96 7.70 -11.04
CA ARG A 179 -6.27 7.24 -11.51
C ARG A 179 -6.88 6.29 -10.51
N GLU A 180 -8.09 6.58 -10.08
CA GLU A 180 -8.85 5.77 -9.12
C GLU A 180 -9.87 4.87 -9.82
N LEU A 181 -9.94 3.60 -9.42
CA LEU A 181 -10.98 2.71 -9.92
C LEU A 181 -12.37 3.19 -9.48
N GLY A 182 -13.33 3.04 -10.37
CA GLY A 182 -14.71 3.46 -10.14
C GLY A 182 -14.97 4.95 -10.33
N SER A 183 -13.91 5.78 -10.41
CA SER A 183 -13.99 7.22 -10.70
C SER A 183 -13.34 7.56 -12.04
N ASP A 184 -12.09 7.10 -12.25
CA ASP A 184 -11.26 7.47 -13.40
C ASP A 184 -10.97 6.27 -14.33
N ALA A 185 -11.23 5.06 -13.86
CA ALA A 185 -11.00 3.82 -14.57
C ALA A 185 -12.02 2.75 -14.17
N GLN A 186 -12.33 1.84 -15.11
CA GLN A 186 -13.29 0.75 -14.86
C GLN A 186 -12.63 -0.50 -14.28
N SER A 187 -11.38 -0.79 -14.67
CA SER A 187 -10.60 -1.90 -14.16
C SER A 187 -9.11 -1.60 -14.16
N PHE A 188 -8.33 -2.36 -13.37
CA PHE A 188 -6.86 -2.25 -13.38
C PHE A 188 -6.28 -2.58 -14.74
N SER A 189 -6.73 -3.66 -15.38
CA SER A 189 -6.23 -4.11 -16.67
C SER A 189 -6.45 -3.10 -17.78
N GLU A 190 -7.65 -2.54 -17.89
CA GLU A 190 -7.97 -1.52 -18.91
C GLU A 190 -7.22 -0.21 -18.66
N ALA A 191 -7.16 0.22 -17.39
CA ALA A 191 -6.42 1.43 -17.01
C ALA A 191 -4.93 1.29 -17.32
N LEU A 192 -4.33 0.14 -17.02
CA LEU A 192 -2.91 -0.13 -17.28
C LEU A 192 -2.60 -0.19 -18.79
N LYS A 193 -3.45 -0.86 -19.57
CA LYS A 193 -3.32 -0.86 -21.04
C LYS A 193 -3.43 0.55 -21.64
N ALA A 194 -4.33 1.38 -21.10
CA ALA A 194 -4.46 2.76 -21.54
C ALA A 194 -3.25 3.59 -21.12
N ALA A 195 -2.75 3.40 -19.89
CA ALA A 195 -1.59 4.10 -19.35
C ALA A 195 -0.34 3.94 -20.24
N LEU A 196 -0.10 2.77 -20.81
CA LEU A 196 1.02 2.51 -21.73
C LEU A 196 1.02 3.38 -23.00
N ARG A 197 -0.09 4.07 -23.31
CA ARG A 197 -0.20 5.01 -24.43
C ARG A 197 -0.19 6.48 -23.97
N GLN A 198 0.11 6.71 -22.70
CA GLN A 198 0.11 8.04 -22.07
C GLN A 198 1.53 8.50 -21.72
N ASP A 199 2.54 7.89 -22.34
CA ASP A 199 3.96 8.21 -22.16
C ASP A 199 4.44 8.16 -20.67
N PRO A 200 4.15 7.07 -19.92
CA PRO A 200 4.63 6.93 -18.55
C PRO A 200 6.07 6.40 -18.53
N ASP A 201 6.88 6.88 -17.60
CA ASP A 201 8.18 6.28 -17.26
C ASP A 201 8.04 5.35 -16.05
N VAL A 202 7.22 5.77 -15.08
CA VAL A 202 6.97 5.04 -13.84
C VAL A 202 5.49 4.74 -13.69
N ILE A 203 5.16 3.50 -13.41
CA ILE A 203 3.78 3.03 -13.23
C ILE A 203 3.63 2.41 -11.85
N LEU A 204 2.63 2.84 -11.07
CA LEU A 204 2.20 2.16 -9.85
C LEU A 204 0.87 1.47 -10.10
N VAL A 205 0.82 0.16 -9.88
CA VAL A 205 -0.41 -0.65 -9.87
C VAL A 205 -0.73 -0.99 -8.42
N GLY A 206 -1.79 -0.40 -7.89
CA GLY A 206 -2.15 -0.51 -6.47
C GLY A 206 -2.28 -1.95 -5.99
N GLU A 207 -2.91 -2.82 -6.80
CA GLU A 207 -3.01 -4.25 -6.51
C GLU A 207 -3.15 -5.09 -7.80
N MET A 208 -2.45 -6.21 -7.84
CA MET A 208 -2.54 -7.18 -8.94
C MET A 208 -3.30 -8.43 -8.47
N ARG A 209 -4.54 -8.60 -8.94
CA ARG A 209 -5.40 -9.73 -8.56
C ARG A 209 -5.65 -10.74 -9.68
N ASP A 210 -5.56 -10.29 -10.92
CA ASP A 210 -5.95 -11.05 -12.11
C ASP A 210 -4.81 -11.22 -13.10
N LEU A 211 -4.93 -12.24 -13.95
CA LEU A 211 -3.94 -12.59 -14.96
C LEU A 211 -3.66 -11.44 -15.92
N GLU A 212 -4.69 -10.72 -16.35
CA GLU A 212 -4.55 -9.70 -17.38
C GLU A 212 -3.75 -8.50 -16.85
N THR A 213 -4.02 -8.07 -15.60
CA THR A 213 -3.27 -7.01 -14.93
C THR A 213 -1.81 -7.41 -14.74
N ILE A 214 -1.53 -8.65 -14.26
CA ILE A 214 -0.16 -9.15 -14.05
C ILE A 214 0.59 -9.25 -15.38
N SER A 215 -0.04 -9.79 -16.41
CA SER A 215 0.56 -9.93 -17.76
C SER A 215 0.93 -8.56 -18.34
N THR A 216 0.02 -7.58 -18.22
CA THR A 216 0.26 -6.23 -18.75
C THR A 216 1.36 -5.51 -17.95
N ALA A 217 1.38 -5.64 -16.61
CA ALA A 217 2.40 -5.06 -15.76
C ALA A 217 3.80 -5.66 -16.05
N LEU A 218 3.88 -6.97 -16.23
CA LEU A 218 5.13 -7.65 -16.57
C LEU A 218 5.64 -7.22 -17.94
N THR A 219 4.76 -7.09 -18.92
CA THR A 219 5.10 -6.60 -20.27
C THR A 219 5.59 -5.16 -20.22
N ALA A 220 4.92 -4.29 -19.46
CA ALA A 220 5.35 -2.91 -19.27
C ALA A 220 6.77 -2.82 -18.67
N ALA A 221 7.05 -3.63 -17.63
CA ALA A 221 8.36 -3.70 -17.01
C ALA A 221 9.47 -4.21 -17.96
N GLU A 222 9.13 -5.14 -18.84
CA GLU A 222 10.06 -5.68 -19.85
C GLU A 222 10.33 -4.67 -20.96
N THR A 223 9.32 -3.88 -21.36
CA THR A 223 9.38 -2.95 -22.49
C THR A 223 9.92 -1.56 -22.16
N GLY A 224 10.36 -1.32 -20.93
CA GLY A 224 11.11 -0.09 -20.61
C GLY A 224 10.59 0.73 -19.43
N HIS A 225 9.45 0.40 -18.85
CA HIS A 225 8.86 1.15 -17.73
C HIS A 225 9.35 0.62 -16.37
N LEU A 226 9.45 1.49 -15.37
CA LEU A 226 9.61 1.09 -13.99
C LEU A 226 8.23 0.87 -13.37
N VAL A 227 7.92 -0.39 -13.06
CA VAL A 227 6.60 -0.78 -12.56
C VAL A 227 6.68 -1.20 -11.11
N PHE A 228 5.93 -0.51 -10.25
CA PHE A 228 5.68 -0.88 -8.86
C PHE A 228 4.30 -1.52 -8.73
N ALA A 229 4.19 -2.61 -7.97
CA ALA A 229 2.89 -3.23 -7.72
C ALA A 229 2.83 -3.92 -6.36
N THR A 230 1.60 -4.25 -5.91
CA THR A 230 1.41 -4.99 -4.67
C THR A 230 0.78 -6.36 -4.87
N LEU A 231 1.14 -7.26 -3.95
CA LEU A 231 0.50 -8.56 -3.72
C LEU A 231 0.34 -8.80 -2.22
N HIS A 232 -0.48 -9.80 -1.83
CA HIS A 232 -0.72 -10.15 -0.43
C HIS A 232 0.08 -11.35 0.07
N THR A 233 1.15 -11.72 -0.61
CA THR A 233 2.04 -12.80 -0.24
C THR A 233 2.90 -12.45 0.98
N GLN A 234 3.35 -13.47 1.73
CA GLN A 234 4.02 -13.29 3.02
C GLN A 234 5.54 -13.42 2.97
N ASP A 235 6.09 -13.92 1.86
CA ASP A 235 7.53 -14.00 1.59
C ASP A 235 7.84 -13.81 0.11
N THR A 236 9.11 -13.65 -0.23
CA THR A 236 9.58 -13.34 -1.58
C THR A 236 9.46 -14.52 -2.53
N ALA A 237 9.63 -15.76 -2.06
CA ALA A 237 9.48 -16.97 -2.88
C ALA A 237 8.01 -17.16 -3.27
N GLN A 238 7.08 -17.10 -2.31
CA GLN A 238 5.64 -17.14 -2.58
C GLN A 238 5.19 -16.02 -3.53
N THR A 239 5.83 -14.85 -3.46
CA THR A 239 5.53 -13.74 -4.37
C THR A 239 5.82 -14.12 -5.82
N ILE A 240 6.98 -14.73 -6.08
CA ILE A 240 7.36 -15.21 -7.41
C ILE A 240 6.39 -16.28 -7.90
N ASP A 241 6.11 -17.28 -7.06
CA ASP A 241 5.17 -18.34 -7.39
C ASP A 241 3.78 -17.77 -7.68
N ARG A 242 3.29 -16.85 -6.88
CA ARG A 242 1.98 -16.20 -7.09
C ARG A 242 1.87 -15.47 -8.42
N VAL A 243 2.92 -14.78 -8.85
CA VAL A 243 2.96 -14.13 -10.17
C VAL A 243 2.88 -15.15 -11.29
N ILE A 244 3.54 -16.31 -11.14
CA ILE A 244 3.60 -17.35 -12.17
C ILE A 244 2.31 -18.18 -12.21
N ASP A 245 1.76 -18.52 -11.05
CA ASP A 245 0.65 -19.48 -10.92
C ASP A 245 -0.70 -18.95 -11.44
N VAL A 246 -0.85 -17.62 -11.64
CA VAL A 246 -2.05 -17.08 -12.28
C VAL A 246 -2.12 -17.42 -13.78
N PHE A 247 -0.98 -17.79 -14.40
CA PHE A 247 -0.91 -18.13 -15.82
C PHE A 247 -1.22 -19.60 -16.04
N PRO A 248 -1.87 -19.94 -17.18
CA PRO A 248 -2.03 -21.32 -17.60
C PRO A 248 -0.68 -22.05 -17.68
N SER A 249 -0.66 -23.34 -17.35
CA SER A 249 0.58 -24.13 -17.22
C SER A 249 1.48 -24.07 -18.46
N HIS A 250 0.89 -24.00 -19.66
CA HIS A 250 1.65 -23.92 -20.91
C HIS A 250 2.35 -22.58 -21.12
N GLN A 251 1.97 -21.50 -20.39
CA GLN A 251 2.59 -20.18 -20.46
C GLN A 251 3.61 -19.95 -19.33
N GLN A 252 3.54 -20.70 -18.25
CA GLN A 252 4.36 -20.47 -17.06
C GLN A 252 5.87 -20.50 -17.34
N GLY A 253 6.32 -21.36 -18.25
CA GLY A 253 7.73 -21.40 -18.65
C GLY A 253 8.23 -20.08 -19.25
N GLN A 254 7.43 -19.47 -20.13
CA GLN A 254 7.74 -18.18 -20.73
C GLN A 254 7.68 -17.06 -19.67
N VAL A 255 6.68 -17.07 -18.80
CA VAL A 255 6.52 -16.08 -17.72
C VAL A 255 7.69 -16.11 -16.75
N ARG A 256 8.21 -17.31 -16.41
CA ARG A 256 9.44 -17.43 -15.59
C ARG A 256 10.62 -16.72 -16.24
N VAL A 257 10.81 -16.88 -17.53
CA VAL A 257 11.89 -16.20 -18.26
C VAL A 257 11.69 -14.69 -18.22
N GLN A 258 10.49 -14.19 -18.55
CA GLN A 258 10.18 -12.77 -18.51
C GLN A 258 10.37 -12.17 -17.11
N LEU A 259 9.79 -12.79 -16.08
CA LEU A 259 9.93 -12.34 -14.69
C LEU A 259 11.40 -12.34 -14.24
N SER A 260 12.18 -13.38 -14.61
CA SER A 260 13.59 -13.46 -14.26
C SER A 260 14.43 -12.31 -14.82
N VAL A 261 14.01 -11.71 -15.93
CA VAL A 261 14.68 -10.55 -16.56
C VAL A 261 14.14 -9.24 -16.00
N ALA A 262 12.82 -9.10 -15.96
CA ALA A 262 12.16 -7.84 -15.58
C ALA A 262 12.28 -7.52 -14.09
N LEU A 263 12.32 -8.53 -13.20
CA LEU A 263 12.32 -8.34 -11.75
C LEU A 263 13.57 -7.57 -11.29
N GLN A 264 13.35 -6.48 -10.53
CA GLN A 264 14.39 -5.64 -9.91
C GLN A 264 14.40 -5.74 -8.38
N GLY A 265 13.29 -6.09 -7.77
CA GLY A 265 13.22 -6.30 -6.33
C GLY A 265 11.87 -6.81 -5.87
N ILE A 266 11.88 -7.49 -4.74
CA ILE A 266 10.69 -7.81 -3.96
C ILE A 266 10.96 -7.37 -2.53
N MET A 267 10.03 -6.64 -1.94
CA MET A 267 10.04 -6.31 -0.53
C MET A 267 8.75 -6.82 0.11
N THR A 268 8.88 -7.80 0.98
CA THR A 268 7.78 -8.26 1.82
C THR A 268 7.87 -7.60 3.18
N GLN A 269 6.76 -7.12 3.72
CA GLN A 269 6.77 -6.36 4.96
C GLN A 269 5.68 -6.77 5.94
N GLN A 270 6.02 -6.64 7.22
CA GLN A 270 5.11 -6.75 8.36
C GLN A 270 5.23 -5.48 9.21
N LEU A 271 4.09 -4.96 9.65
CA LEU A 271 4.03 -3.79 10.53
C LEU A 271 3.75 -4.25 11.96
N LEU A 272 4.68 -3.96 12.86
CA LEU A 272 4.71 -4.49 14.23
C LEU A 272 4.56 -3.35 15.25
N PRO A 273 3.84 -3.56 16.38
CA PRO A 273 3.81 -2.59 17.46
C PRO A 273 5.20 -2.45 18.09
N THR A 274 5.56 -1.22 18.45
CA THR A 274 6.80 -0.97 19.22
C THR A 274 6.69 -1.53 20.64
N ALA A 275 7.83 -1.86 21.23
CA ALA A 275 7.90 -2.43 22.58
C ALA A 275 7.32 -1.49 23.66
N ASP A 276 7.43 -0.18 23.46
CA ASP A 276 6.89 0.87 24.32
C ASP A 276 5.41 1.20 24.04
N GLY A 277 4.81 0.59 23.02
CA GLY A 277 3.43 0.85 22.60
C GLY A 277 3.18 2.22 21.99
N SER A 278 4.22 3.03 21.73
CA SER A 278 4.09 4.39 21.21
C SER A 278 3.75 4.45 19.70
N GLY A 279 4.04 3.38 18.96
CA GLY A 279 3.89 3.38 17.52
C GLY A 279 4.01 2.00 16.88
N ARG A 280 4.45 2.00 15.64
CA ARG A 280 4.68 0.79 14.84
C ARG A 280 6.01 0.89 14.12
N VAL A 281 6.67 -0.25 13.91
CA VAL A 281 7.87 -0.38 13.10
C VAL A 281 7.67 -1.44 12.03
N VAL A 282 8.39 -1.31 10.92
CA VAL A 282 8.31 -2.25 9.82
C VAL A 282 9.44 -3.28 9.90
N ALA A 283 9.10 -4.56 9.79
CA ALA A 283 10.04 -5.64 9.49
C ALA A 283 9.93 -6.00 8.02
N THR A 284 11.07 -6.24 7.36
CA THR A 284 11.11 -6.48 5.92
C THR A 284 11.95 -7.69 5.55
N GLU A 285 11.48 -8.42 4.55
CA GLU A 285 12.29 -9.35 3.77
C GLU A 285 12.55 -8.71 2.40
N ILE A 286 13.79 -8.70 1.93
CA ILE A 286 14.17 -8.02 0.69
C ILE A 286 14.95 -8.97 -0.20
N LEU A 287 14.45 -9.15 -1.41
CA LEU A 287 15.09 -9.86 -2.50
C LEU A 287 15.58 -8.88 -3.57
N VAL A 288 16.88 -8.94 -3.86
CA VAL A 288 17.50 -8.25 -5.00
C VAL A 288 17.93 -9.30 -6.02
N PRO A 289 17.32 -9.40 -7.20
CA PRO A 289 17.60 -10.48 -8.15
C PRO A 289 19.01 -10.43 -8.70
N ASN A 290 19.89 -11.25 -8.14
CA ASN A 290 21.22 -11.55 -8.68
C ASN A 290 21.14 -12.71 -9.72
N PRO A 291 22.23 -13.06 -10.42
CA PRO A 291 22.24 -14.15 -11.39
C PRO A 291 21.73 -15.49 -10.84
N ALA A 292 22.02 -15.81 -9.57
CA ALA A 292 21.55 -17.04 -8.93
C ALA A 292 20.02 -17.03 -8.78
N VAL A 293 19.43 -15.96 -8.24
CA VAL A 293 17.98 -15.81 -8.12
C VAL A 293 17.30 -15.88 -9.49
N ARG A 294 17.82 -15.16 -10.48
CA ARG A 294 17.28 -15.19 -11.84
C ARG A 294 17.27 -16.61 -12.43
N ASN A 295 18.30 -17.40 -12.15
CA ASN A 295 18.36 -18.80 -12.57
C ASN A 295 17.33 -19.66 -11.85
N LEU A 296 17.21 -19.52 -10.53
CA LEU A 296 16.21 -20.25 -9.74
C LEU A 296 14.77 -19.96 -10.21
N ILE A 297 14.46 -18.71 -10.57
CA ILE A 297 13.16 -18.35 -11.15
C ILE A 297 12.93 -19.08 -12.48
N ARG A 298 13.90 -19.06 -13.39
CA ARG A 298 13.79 -19.74 -14.70
C ARG A 298 13.58 -21.25 -14.55
N GLU A 299 14.29 -21.87 -13.60
CA GLU A 299 14.22 -23.31 -13.36
C GLU A 299 13.01 -23.73 -12.50
N GLY A 300 12.22 -22.79 -11.96
CA GLY A 300 11.11 -23.07 -11.05
C GLY A 300 11.54 -23.62 -9.69
N LYS A 301 12.75 -23.27 -9.24
CA LYS A 301 13.33 -23.69 -7.96
C LYS A 301 13.22 -22.60 -6.90
N THR A 302 12.06 -21.97 -6.79
CA THR A 302 11.79 -20.82 -5.89
C THR A 302 12.02 -21.16 -4.43
N HIS A 303 11.81 -22.42 -4.02
CA HIS A 303 12.09 -22.92 -2.67
C HIS A 303 13.56 -22.77 -2.23
N GLN A 304 14.51 -22.59 -3.17
CA GLN A 304 15.93 -22.36 -2.87
C GLN A 304 16.27 -20.87 -2.67
N ILE A 305 15.35 -19.96 -2.95
CA ILE A 305 15.59 -18.51 -2.84
C ILE A 305 15.95 -18.10 -1.41
N TYR A 306 15.32 -18.71 -0.42
CA TYR A 306 15.60 -18.41 0.99
C TYR A 306 17.09 -18.59 1.34
N SER A 307 17.74 -19.65 0.85
CA SER A 307 19.17 -19.87 1.06
C SER A 307 20.04 -18.79 0.42
N VAL A 308 19.59 -18.23 -0.72
CA VAL A 308 20.30 -17.12 -1.36
C VAL A 308 20.11 -15.82 -0.56
N LEU A 309 18.93 -15.57 -0.02
CA LEU A 309 18.67 -14.42 0.86
C LEU A 309 19.62 -14.42 2.09
N GLN A 310 19.78 -15.58 2.74
CA GLN A 310 20.63 -15.73 3.92
C GLN A 310 22.10 -15.38 3.65
N THR A 311 22.59 -15.62 2.44
CA THR A 311 24.01 -15.47 2.08
C THR A 311 24.33 -14.22 1.29
N SER A 312 23.34 -13.40 0.94
CA SER A 312 23.51 -12.26 0.02
C SER A 312 23.24 -10.89 0.67
N SER A 313 23.49 -10.76 1.97
CA SER A 313 23.29 -9.48 2.69
C SER A 313 24.17 -8.34 2.13
N ALA A 314 25.34 -8.65 1.59
CA ALA A 314 26.24 -7.66 1.00
C ALA A 314 25.65 -6.91 -0.21
N VAL A 315 24.64 -7.48 -0.89
CA VAL A 315 23.93 -6.82 -1.99
C VAL A 315 22.57 -6.27 -1.58
N GLY A 316 22.33 -6.12 -0.28
CA GLY A 316 21.12 -5.55 0.26
C GLY A 316 19.95 -6.53 0.41
N MET A 317 20.19 -7.84 0.25
CA MET A 317 19.19 -8.85 0.58
C MET A 317 19.06 -9.06 2.08
N GLN A 318 17.87 -9.38 2.55
CA GLN A 318 17.59 -9.56 3.96
C GLN A 318 16.43 -10.56 4.12
N THR A 319 16.57 -11.51 5.04
CA THR A 319 15.46 -12.37 5.47
C THR A 319 14.56 -11.63 6.45
N MET A 320 13.30 -12.05 6.58
CA MET A 320 12.39 -11.53 7.60
C MET A 320 12.98 -11.70 9.01
N ASP A 321 13.58 -12.86 9.28
CA ASP A 321 14.16 -13.16 10.59
C ASP A 321 15.38 -12.28 10.91
N ALA A 322 16.20 -11.92 9.94
CA ALA A 322 17.29 -10.96 10.11
C ALA A 322 16.77 -9.55 10.44
N SER A 323 15.69 -9.12 9.79
CA SER A 323 15.01 -7.86 10.11
C SER A 323 14.45 -7.86 11.53
N LEU A 324 13.74 -8.93 11.91
CA LEU A 324 13.20 -9.09 13.26
C LEU A 324 14.29 -9.07 14.32
N ALA A 325 15.40 -9.80 14.10
CA ALA A 325 16.54 -9.81 15.01
C ALA A 325 17.13 -8.41 15.19
N THR A 326 17.27 -7.65 14.11
CA THR A 326 17.74 -6.25 14.16
C THR A 326 16.83 -5.36 14.99
N LEU A 327 15.51 -5.48 14.83
CA LEU A 327 14.52 -4.72 15.60
C LEU A 327 14.54 -5.09 17.11
N VAL A 328 14.73 -6.38 17.43
CA VAL A 328 14.86 -6.83 18.82
C VAL A 328 16.11 -6.24 19.45
N ARG A 329 17.29 -6.33 18.80
CA ARG A 329 18.55 -5.76 19.28
C ARG A 329 18.48 -4.24 19.49
N ALA A 330 17.76 -3.55 18.61
CA ALA A 330 17.52 -2.12 18.74
C ALA A 330 16.47 -1.77 19.82
N GLY A 331 15.92 -2.76 20.53
CA GLY A 331 14.88 -2.55 21.54
C GLY A 331 13.55 -2.03 20.98
N LYS A 332 13.36 -2.10 19.65
CA LYS A 332 12.16 -1.61 18.99
C LYS A 332 10.96 -2.52 19.17
N ILE A 333 11.19 -3.84 19.23
CA ILE A 333 10.16 -4.87 19.48
C ILE A 333 10.65 -5.84 20.54
N SER A 334 9.71 -6.54 21.21
CA SER A 334 10.06 -7.60 22.14
C SER A 334 10.46 -8.88 21.39
N GLN A 335 11.34 -9.68 22.01
CA GLN A 335 11.74 -10.98 21.46
C GLN A 335 10.53 -11.89 21.27
N LYS A 336 9.62 -11.93 22.24
CA LYS A 336 8.38 -12.73 22.16
C LYS A 336 7.53 -12.36 20.92
N LEU A 337 7.46 -11.08 20.58
CA LEU A 337 6.77 -10.64 19.36
C LEU A 337 7.51 -11.11 18.12
N ALA A 338 8.83 -10.98 18.07
CA ALA A 338 9.64 -11.45 16.96
C ALA A 338 9.47 -12.96 16.73
N GLU A 339 9.53 -13.77 17.78
CA GLU A 339 9.31 -15.22 17.71
C GLU A 339 7.93 -15.59 17.16
N SER A 340 6.88 -14.84 17.53
CA SER A 340 5.54 -15.04 16.99
C SER A 340 5.36 -14.64 15.52
N ARG A 341 6.31 -13.92 14.95
CA ARG A 341 6.28 -13.41 13.57
C ARG A 341 7.36 -14.02 12.67
N SER A 342 8.27 -14.75 13.27
CA SER A 342 9.35 -15.46 12.58
C SER A 342 8.79 -16.55 11.67
N SER A 343 9.36 -16.65 10.47
CA SER A 343 9.10 -17.75 9.55
C SER A 343 9.98 -18.97 9.87
N THR A 344 11.15 -18.74 10.51
CA THR A 344 12.12 -19.76 10.87
C THR A 344 12.67 -19.48 12.27
N PRO A 345 11.95 -19.89 13.34
CA PRO A 345 12.32 -19.57 14.72
C PRO A 345 13.74 -20.00 15.10
N GLU A 346 14.25 -21.08 14.55
CA GLU A 346 15.63 -21.57 14.79
C GLU A 346 16.66 -20.56 14.25
N GLU A 347 16.40 -19.99 13.07
CA GLU A 347 17.25 -18.97 12.46
C GLU A 347 17.20 -17.67 13.28
N LEU A 348 16.01 -17.23 13.69
CA LEU A 348 15.85 -16.06 14.55
C LEU A 348 16.66 -16.24 15.85
N ASN A 349 16.53 -17.37 16.51
CA ASN A 349 17.26 -17.66 17.75
C ASN A 349 18.77 -17.70 17.53
N ARG A 350 19.23 -18.27 16.42
CA ARG A 350 20.64 -18.26 16.02
C ARG A 350 21.15 -16.83 15.84
N LEU A 351 20.38 -16.00 15.15
CA LEU A 351 20.72 -14.60 14.92
C LEU A 351 20.76 -13.80 16.24
N LEU A 352 19.84 -14.03 17.15
CA LEU A 352 19.80 -13.37 18.46
C LEU A 352 20.91 -13.86 19.40
N GLY A 353 21.27 -15.16 19.34
CA GLY A 353 22.29 -15.77 20.21
C GLY A 353 23.74 -15.57 19.75
N ALA A 354 23.98 -15.34 18.46
CA ALA A 354 25.32 -15.26 17.91
C ALA A 354 26.17 -14.08 18.45
N GLU A 355 25.55 -13.03 18.99
CA GLU A 355 26.26 -11.89 19.57
C GLU A 355 26.49 -11.96 21.08
N SER A 356 25.72 -12.80 21.79
CA SER A 356 26.05 -13.05 23.22
C SER A 356 27.38 -13.77 23.43
N LEU A 357 27.92 -14.39 22.38
CA LEU A 357 29.24 -15.04 22.38
C LEU A 357 30.39 -14.13 21.90
N VAL A 358 30.11 -12.98 21.30
CA VAL A 358 31.11 -12.01 20.83
C VAL A 358 31.31 -10.87 21.84
N ALA A 359 30.37 -10.70 22.77
CA ALA A 359 30.42 -9.66 23.82
C ALA A 359 30.89 -10.21 25.18
N ALA A 360 31.32 -11.46 25.28
CA ALA A 360 31.95 -12.11 26.43
C ALA A 360 33.42 -12.45 26.12
#